data_3f28ae841d3612060abc13fdd74a30e2
#
_entry.id   3f28ae841d3612060abc13fdd74a30e2
#
_cell.length_a   1.000
_cell.length_b   1.000
_cell.length_c   1.000
_cell.angle_alpha   90.00
_cell.angle_beta   90.00
_cell.angle_gamma   90.00
#
_symmetry.space_group_name_H-M   'P 1'
#
loop_
_entity.id
_entity.type
_entity.pdbx_description
1 polymer ?
#
loop_
_entity_poly.entity_id
_entity_poly.type
_entity_poly.pdbx_seq_one_letter_code
_entity_poly.pdbx_strand_id
1 'polypeptide(L)'
;MSAQSTQPTQPAAQATDQIVWGKYNVPPYMIRSGEFAHQGIFDLTLDVIKKGLPQYQHVELEAPFPRINNEIRKGSHWCYNGMLKTPEREKVGYLSLPTSIFLPLRIIVRRDRLEQFKGKLSLQALLQNPQLTTSVMRDRSYSPTVDKLLAAYPPRENYSEQVESIGMLLAGRIDYMIELPLLAFEQARVMGQPGALVALPMQEASEVVFNRVMCPRNEWGRQVVEQVNKVLLAKRAQPAYRAIVEKWHDPESVAEIDRIYDKVFLKIP
;
A
#
# COMPACT_ATOMS: atom_id res chain seq x y z
N MET A 1 -1.46 -15.33 -70.05
CA MET A 1 -2.47 -15.13 -69.01
C MET A 1 -1.90 -15.60 -67.66
N SER A 2 -1.36 -14.69 -66.90
CA SER A 2 -0.72 -15.01 -65.58
C SER A 2 -1.76 -14.80 -64.50
N ALA A 3 -2.11 -15.85 -63.76
CA ALA A 3 -3.00 -15.77 -62.62
C ALA A 3 -2.24 -15.21 -61.39
N GLN A 4 -2.62 -14.03 -60.92
CA GLN A 4 -2.14 -13.49 -59.66
C GLN A 4 -2.89 -14.18 -58.48
N SER A 5 -2.14 -14.91 -57.67
CA SER A 5 -2.57 -15.52 -56.42
C SER A 5 -2.64 -14.41 -55.35
N THR A 6 -3.83 -14.05 -54.94
CA THR A 6 -4.10 -13.21 -53.75
C THR A 6 -3.92 -14.06 -52.48
N GLN A 7 -2.83 -13.81 -51.74
CA GLN A 7 -2.67 -14.35 -50.38
C GLN A 7 -3.68 -13.64 -49.42
N PRO A 8 -4.36 -14.39 -48.55
CA PRO A 8 -5.19 -13.78 -47.51
C PRO A 8 -4.31 -13.09 -46.48
N THR A 9 -4.53 -11.81 -46.28
CA THR A 9 -3.92 -11.04 -45.19
C THR A 9 -4.42 -11.59 -43.84
N GLN A 10 -3.51 -12.24 -43.08
CA GLN A 10 -3.78 -12.58 -41.70
C GLN A 10 -4.08 -11.29 -40.90
N PRO A 11 -5.16 -11.25 -40.10
CA PRO A 11 -5.39 -10.13 -39.22
C PRO A 11 -4.21 -10.03 -38.25
N ALA A 12 -3.59 -8.84 -38.19
CA ALA A 12 -2.56 -8.54 -37.21
C ALA A 12 -3.14 -8.83 -35.82
N ALA A 13 -2.49 -9.73 -35.10
CA ALA A 13 -2.83 -9.97 -33.69
C ALA A 13 -2.77 -8.61 -32.98
N GLN A 14 -3.91 -8.12 -32.50
CA GLN A 14 -3.95 -6.92 -31.68
C GLN A 14 -3.01 -7.18 -30.50
N ALA A 15 -1.94 -6.40 -30.42
CA ALA A 15 -1.05 -6.45 -29.27
C ALA A 15 -1.91 -6.27 -28.02
N THR A 16 -2.01 -7.31 -27.20
CA THR A 16 -2.74 -7.26 -25.94
C THR A 16 -2.10 -6.17 -25.09
N ASP A 17 -2.87 -5.15 -24.74
CA ASP A 17 -2.38 -4.04 -23.95
C ASP A 17 -1.89 -4.57 -22.58
N GLN A 18 -0.64 -4.26 -22.22
CA GLN A 18 0.01 -4.85 -21.05
C GLN A 18 -0.08 -3.90 -19.87
N ILE A 19 -0.42 -4.43 -18.68
CA ILE A 19 -0.29 -3.73 -17.40
C ILE A 19 0.84 -4.39 -16.60
N VAL A 20 1.85 -3.60 -16.25
CA VAL A 20 2.89 -4.02 -15.30
C VAL A 20 2.45 -3.61 -13.89
N TRP A 21 2.24 -4.59 -13.03
CA TRP A 21 1.92 -4.40 -11.62
C TRP A 21 3.21 -4.38 -10.80
N GLY A 22 3.57 -3.21 -10.28
CA GLY A 22 4.70 -3.10 -9.37
C GLY A 22 4.42 -3.82 -8.05
N LYS A 23 5.39 -4.60 -7.59
CA LYS A 23 5.29 -5.40 -6.36
C LYS A 23 6.52 -5.17 -5.49
N TYR A 24 6.35 -5.10 -4.17
CA TYR A 24 7.44 -5.17 -3.20
C TYR A 24 6.98 -5.90 -1.94
N ASN A 25 7.92 -6.35 -1.12
CA ASN A 25 7.58 -7.15 0.06
C ASN A 25 7.16 -6.25 1.22
N VAL A 26 5.89 -6.33 1.62
CA VAL A 26 5.29 -5.57 2.71
C VAL A 26 4.21 -6.40 3.44
N PRO A 27 4.61 -7.52 4.09
CA PRO A 27 3.65 -8.36 4.79
C PRO A 27 2.92 -7.59 5.90
N PRO A 28 1.62 -7.87 6.14
CA PRO A 28 0.79 -8.84 5.43
C PRO A 28 -0.04 -8.24 4.29
N TYR A 29 0.30 -7.04 3.82
CA TYR A 29 -0.41 -6.42 2.70
C TYR A 29 0.00 -7.02 1.34
N MET A 30 1.30 -7.24 1.14
CA MET A 30 1.85 -7.87 -0.06
C MET A 30 2.97 -8.83 0.37
N ILE A 31 2.79 -10.12 0.10
CA ILE A 31 3.68 -11.19 0.60
C ILE A 31 4.35 -11.87 -0.59
N ARG A 32 5.68 -11.75 -0.67
CA ARG A 32 6.43 -12.25 -1.84
C ARG A 32 6.94 -13.67 -1.67
N SER A 33 7.15 -14.14 -0.43
CA SER A 33 7.75 -15.44 -0.16
C SER A 33 7.18 -16.06 1.12
N GLY A 34 7.52 -17.33 1.37
CA GLY A 34 7.06 -18.09 2.53
C GLY A 34 5.70 -18.74 2.35
N GLU A 35 5.19 -19.33 3.41
CA GLU A 35 3.93 -20.09 3.43
C GLU A 35 2.72 -19.30 2.90
N PHE A 36 2.69 -18.00 3.17
CA PHE A 36 1.58 -17.12 2.78
C PHE A 36 1.89 -16.28 1.56
N ALA A 37 2.85 -16.67 0.72
CA ALA A 37 3.17 -15.95 -0.51
C ALA A 37 1.92 -15.71 -1.36
N HIS A 38 1.79 -14.49 -1.88
CA HIS A 38 0.64 -14.04 -2.69
C HIS A 38 -0.72 -14.01 -1.97
N GLN A 39 -0.73 -14.10 -0.63
CA GLN A 39 -1.96 -14.09 0.17
C GLN A 39 -2.16 -12.78 0.96
N GLY A 40 -1.36 -11.77 0.71
CA GLY A 40 -1.53 -10.45 1.32
C GLY A 40 -2.79 -9.74 0.83
N ILE A 41 -3.25 -8.75 1.59
CA ILE A 41 -4.47 -7.98 1.27
C ILE A 41 -4.37 -7.37 -0.14
N PHE A 42 -3.22 -6.77 -0.48
CA PHE A 42 -3.01 -6.18 -1.81
C PHE A 42 -2.86 -7.23 -2.91
N ASP A 43 -2.30 -8.40 -2.59
CA ASP A 43 -2.21 -9.50 -3.54
C ASP A 43 -3.61 -9.97 -3.93
N LEU A 44 -4.46 -10.25 -2.95
CA LEU A 44 -5.81 -10.78 -3.17
C LEU A 44 -6.76 -9.75 -3.81
N THR A 45 -6.69 -8.47 -3.41
CA THR A 45 -7.48 -7.42 -4.07
C THR A 45 -7.03 -7.19 -5.50
N LEU A 46 -5.73 -7.29 -5.79
CA LEU A 46 -5.20 -7.25 -7.15
C LEU A 46 -5.67 -8.43 -7.99
N ASP A 47 -5.73 -9.63 -7.42
CA ASP A 47 -6.25 -10.81 -8.12
C ASP A 47 -7.73 -10.66 -8.52
N VAL A 48 -8.56 -10.03 -7.66
CA VAL A 48 -9.93 -9.69 -8.03
C VAL A 48 -9.95 -8.72 -9.21
N ILE A 49 -9.08 -7.72 -9.22
CA ILE A 49 -8.97 -6.73 -10.30
C ILE A 49 -8.52 -7.42 -11.60
N LYS A 50 -7.43 -8.21 -11.58
CA LYS A 50 -6.91 -8.91 -12.76
C LYS A 50 -7.96 -9.83 -13.40
N LYS A 51 -8.66 -10.61 -12.57
CA LYS A 51 -9.76 -11.47 -13.04
C LYS A 51 -10.90 -10.69 -13.71
N GLY A 52 -11.13 -9.46 -13.30
CA GLY A 52 -12.12 -8.57 -13.91
C GLY A 52 -11.65 -7.83 -15.16
N LEU A 53 -10.38 -7.94 -15.52
CA LEU A 53 -9.74 -7.26 -16.64
C LEU A 53 -9.04 -8.24 -17.61
N PRO A 54 -9.75 -9.28 -18.13
CA PRO A 54 -9.15 -10.33 -18.95
C PRO A 54 -8.63 -9.84 -20.31
N GLN A 55 -8.99 -8.63 -20.73
CA GLN A 55 -8.53 -8.00 -21.98
C GLN A 55 -7.08 -7.52 -21.93
N TYR A 56 -6.49 -7.37 -20.73
CA TYR A 56 -5.10 -6.96 -20.55
C TYR A 56 -4.20 -8.15 -20.27
N GLN A 57 -2.94 -8.04 -20.74
CA GLN A 57 -1.87 -8.91 -20.26
C GLN A 57 -1.35 -8.37 -18.93
N HIS A 58 -1.43 -9.17 -17.86
CA HIS A 58 -0.95 -8.79 -16.53
C HIS A 58 0.44 -9.33 -16.27
N VAL A 59 1.39 -8.45 -16.02
CA VAL A 59 2.77 -8.78 -15.63
C VAL A 59 3.03 -8.24 -14.23
N GLU A 60 3.53 -9.06 -13.31
CA GLU A 60 3.95 -8.63 -11.98
C GLU A 60 5.46 -8.50 -11.94
N LEU A 61 5.98 -7.31 -11.56
CA LEU A 61 7.41 -7.07 -11.43
C LEU A 61 7.75 -6.59 -10.02
N GLU A 62 8.70 -7.27 -9.40
CA GLU A 62 9.22 -6.88 -8.10
C GLU A 62 10.25 -5.75 -8.25
N ALA A 63 10.05 -4.71 -7.47
CA ALA A 63 10.93 -3.54 -7.43
C ALA A 63 10.74 -2.76 -6.12
N PRO A 64 11.76 -2.03 -5.63
CA PRO A 64 11.61 -1.08 -4.53
C PRO A 64 10.52 -0.05 -4.80
N PHE A 65 9.77 0.34 -3.75
CA PHE A 65 8.66 1.28 -3.89
C PHE A 65 9.03 2.61 -4.60
N PRO A 66 10.19 3.24 -4.34
CA PRO A 66 10.59 4.43 -5.08
C PRO A 66 10.71 4.20 -6.60
N ARG A 67 11.18 3.01 -7.02
CA ARG A 67 11.25 2.66 -8.45
C ARG A 67 9.85 2.52 -9.05
N ILE A 68 8.94 1.82 -8.38
CA ILE A 68 7.54 1.69 -8.81
C ILE A 68 6.92 3.08 -9.01
N ASN A 69 7.07 3.95 -8.01
CA ASN A 69 6.55 5.31 -8.06
C ASN A 69 7.16 6.13 -9.22
N ASN A 70 8.45 5.99 -9.46
CA ASN A 70 9.14 6.66 -10.56
C ASN A 70 8.68 6.18 -11.95
N GLU A 71 8.44 4.87 -12.14
CA GLU A 71 7.93 4.33 -13.40
C GLU A 71 6.51 4.88 -13.70
N ILE A 72 5.64 4.96 -12.69
CA ILE A 72 4.32 5.59 -12.83
C ILE A 72 4.46 7.08 -13.21
N ARG A 73 5.35 7.82 -12.55
CA ARG A 73 5.60 9.25 -12.84
C ARG A 73 6.11 9.51 -14.25
N LYS A 74 6.92 8.59 -14.80
CA LYS A 74 7.44 8.66 -16.16
C LYS A 74 6.38 8.35 -17.24
N GLY A 75 5.21 7.86 -16.85
CA GLY A 75 4.16 7.50 -17.79
C GLY A 75 4.30 6.08 -18.37
N SER A 76 5.18 5.24 -17.81
CA SER A 76 5.31 3.82 -18.18
C SER A 76 4.01 3.07 -17.89
N HIS A 77 3.75 1.95 -18.60
CA HIS A 77 2.56 1.13 -18.38
C HIS A 77 2.61 0.34 -17.05
N TRP A 78 2.98 1.05 -15.98
CA TRP A 78 3.04 0.52 -14.61
C TRP A 78 1.87 1.01 -13.78
N CYS A 79 1.28 0.11 -13.01
CA CYS A 79 0.30 0.43 -11.98
C CYS A 79 0.74 -0.18 -10.63
N TYR A 80 0.25 0.38 -9.55
CA TYR A 80 0.50 -0.13 -8.21
C TYR A 80 -0.80 -0.15 -7.39
N ASN A 81 -1.09 -1.29 -6.75
CA ASN A 81 -2.20 -1.45 -5.82
C ASN A 81 -1.69 -1.28 -4.38
N GLY A 82 -2.10 -0.22 -3.71
CA GLY A 82 -1.66 0.13 -2.36
C GLY A 82 -1.29 1.61 -2.20
N MET A 83 -1.64 2.44 -3.19
CA MET A 83 -1.32 3.86 -3.18
C MET A 83 -2.34 4.67 -2.38
N LEU A 84 -1.89 5.55 -1.48
CA LEU A 84 -2.74 6.55 -0.85
C LEU A 84 -2.96 7.73 -1.78
N LYS A 85 -4.16 8.30 -1.75
CA LYS A 85 -4.50 9.50 -2.51
C LYS A 85 -3.92 10.73 -1.83
N THR A 86 -3.08 11.49 -2.55
CA THR A 86 -2.58 12.81 -2.14
C THR A 86 -2.62 13.77 -3.33
N PRO A 87 -2.67 15.10 -3.08
CA PRO A 87 -2.64 16.11 -4.16
C PRO A 87 -1.43 15.96 -5.10
N GLU A 88 -0.26 15.58 -4.56
CA GLU A 88 0.97 15.39 -5.34
C GLU A 88 0.85 14.18 -6.26
N ARG A 89 0.25 13.09 -5.78
CA ARG A 89 0.02 11.88 -6.57
C ARG A 89 -1.02 12.08 -7.66
N GLU A 90 -2.07 12.87 -7.37
CA GLU A 90 -3.08 13.21 -8.38
C GLU A 90 -2.52 14.03 -9.54
N LYS A 91 -1.40 14.76 -9.34
CA LYS A 91 -0.71 15.48 -10.44
C LYS A 91 -0.01 14.54 -11.42
N VAL A 92 0.40 13.35 -10.98
CA VAL A 92 1.26 12.43 -11.76
C VAL A 92 0.61 11.08 -12.06
N GLY A 93 -0.55 10.79 -11.48
CA GLY A 93 -1.28 9.53 -11.70
C GLY A 93 -2.78 9.68 -11.56
N TYR A 94 -3.50 8.74 -12.14
CA TYR A 94 -4.92 8.51 -11.86
C TYR A 94 -5.05 7.47 -10.76
N LEU A 95 -5.94 7.72 -9.81
CA LEU A 95 -6.21 6.83 -8.68
C LEU A 95 -7.61 6.24 -8.81
N SER A 96 -7.72 4.96 -8.55
CA SER A 96 -8.99 4.23 -8.56
C SER A 96 -9.87 4.56 -7.34
N LEU A 97 -11.05 3.97 -7.31
CA LEU A 97 -11.80 3.76 -6.08
C LEU A 97 -10.94 3.02 -5.04
N PRO A 98 -11.24 3.14 -3.73
CA PRO A 98 -10.53 2.39 -2.69
C PRO A 98 -10.52 0.88 -2.93
N THR A 99 -9.35 0.26 -2.71
CA THR A 99 -9.17 -1.20 -2.78
C THR A 99 -9.06 -1.85 -1.40
N SER A 100 -8.56 -1.11 -0.41
CA SER A 100 -8.45 -1.57 0.98
C SER A 100 -8.38 -0.41 1.96
N ILE A 101 -8.31 -0.75 3.24
CA ILE A 101 -8.39 0.19 4.37
C ILE A 101 -7.09 0.08 5.16
N PHE A 102 -6.51 1.22 5.52
CA PHE A 102 -5.52 1.32 6.59
C PHE A 102 -6.15 1.93 7.82
N LEU A 103 -6.13 1.19 8.91
CA LEU A 103 -6.51 1.70 10.22
C LEU A 103 -5.50 2.75 10.70
N PRO A 104 -5.83 3.52 11.75
CA PRO A 104 -4.97 4.58 12.24
C PRO A 104 -3.55 4.13 12.58
N LEU A 105 -2.57 4.92 12.18
CA LEU A 105 -1.17 4.73 12.53
C LEU A 105 -0.95 4.83 14.04
N ARG A 106 0.11 4.19 14.52
CA ARG A 106 0.55 4.21 15.93
C ARG A 106 2.05 4.50 16.00
N ILE A 107 2.49 4.93 17.17
CA ILE A 107 3.91 4.91 17.53
C ILE A 107 4.26 3.50 17.92
N ILE A 108 5.15 2.88 17.15
CA ILE A 108 5.65 1.52 17.41
C ILE A 108 6.98 1.63 18.13
N VAL A 109 7.11 0.96 19.25
CA VAL A 109 8.31 0.93 20.07
C VAL A 109 8.67 -0.51 20.44
N ARG A 110 9.91 -0.74 20.81
CA ARG A 110 10.29 -2.02 21.40
C ARG A 110 9.66 -2.18 22.80
N ARG A 111 9.25 -3.39 23.13
CA ARG A 111 8.63 -3.70 24.44
C ARG A 111 9.55 -3.41 25.61
N ASP A 112 10.85 -3.66 25.47
CA ASP A 112 11.85 -3.38 26.51
C ASP A 112 12.10 -1.89 26.74
N ARG A 113 11.62 -1.01 25.83
CA ARG A 113 11.72 0.45 25.92
C ARG A 113 10.38 1.13 26.25
N LEU A 114 9.32 0.34 26.49
CA LEU A 114 7.96 0.86 26.70
C LEU A 114 7.89 1.92 27.80
N GLU A 115 8.64 1.75 28.89
CA GLU A 115 8.64 2.67 30.04
C GLU A 115 9.00 4.12 29.64
N GLN A 116 9.84 4.31 28.60
CA GLN A 116 10.24 5.62 28.10
C GLN A 116 9.13 6.32 27.29
N PHE A 117 8.13 5.56 26.86
CA PHE A 117 7.06 6.00 25.98
C PHE A 117 5.67 5.86 26.62
N LYS A 118 5.57 5.86 27.96
CA LYS A 118 4.28 5.74 28.64
C LYS A 118 3.35 6.93 28.37
N GLY A 119 2.09 6.64 28.17
CA GLY A 119 1.04 7.64 28.00
C GLY A 119 0.71 7.92 26.53
N LYS A 120 -0.06 8.98 26.30
CA LYS A 120 -0.43 9.45 24.96
C LYS A 120 0.69 10.33 24.41
N LEU A 121 1.29 9.91 23.33
CA LEU A 121 2.49 10.52 22.77
C LEU A 121 2.13 11.59 21.73
N SER A 122 2.77 12.75 21.81
CA SER A 122 2.75 13.73 20.72
C SER A 122 3.83 13.35 19.70
N LEU A 123 3.42 13.08 18.47
CA LEU A 123 4.34 12.84 17.37
C LEU A 123 5.23 14.04 17.11
N GLN A 124 4.69 15.26 17.19
CA GLN A 124 5.48 16.48 17.06
C GLN A 124 6.61 16.54 18.10
N ALA A 125 6.28 16.27 19.37
CA ALA A 125 7.28 16.27 20.44
C ALA A 125 8.35 15.18 20.24
N LEU A 126 7.98 14.02 19.76
CA LEU A 126 8.93 12.93 19.43
C LEU A 126 9.87 13.34 18.31
N LEU A 127 9.35 13.92 17.22
CA LEU A 127 10.15 14.36 16.08
C LEU A 127 11.11 15.51 16.43
N GLN A 128 10.72 16.36 17.38
CA GLN A 128 11.55 17.49 17.87
C GLN A 128 12.60 17.07 18.92
N ASN A 129 12.48 15.86 19.48
CA ASN A 129 13.43 15.40 20.48
C ASN A 129 14.74 14.93 19.85
N PRO A 130 15.87 15.64 20.04
CA PRO A 130 17.15 15.28 19.42
C PRO A 130 17.78 14.00 19.97
N GLN A 131 17.27 13.48 21.11
CA GLN A 131 17.76 12.25 21.72
C GLN A 131 17.01 10.99 21.22
N LEU A 132 15.92 11.17 20.47
CA LEU A 132 15.16 10.07 19.90
C LEU A 132 15.33 10.03 18.38
N THR A 133 15.50 8.83 17.88
CA THR A 133 15.69 8.57 16.46
C THR A 133 14.50 7.81 15.86
N THR A 134 14.12 8.21 14.66
CA THR A 134 13.16 7.49 13.82
C THR A 134 13.60 7.57 12.37
N SER A 135 13.02 6.71 11.54
CA SER A 135 13.21 6.74 10.10
C SER A 135 11.89 6.61 9.36
N VAL A 136 11.83 7.06 8.12
CA VAL A 136 10.64 7.02 7.27
C VAL A 136 10.96 6.41 5.90
N MET A 137 9.98 5.78 5.30
CA MET A 137 10.12 5.21 3.97
C MET A 137 10.06 6.32 2.91
N ARG A 138 11.04 6.32 2.00
CA ARG A 138 11.08 7.27 0.87
C ARG A 138 9.82 7.17 0.00
N ASP A 139 9.32 8.32 -0.42
CA ASP A 139 8.14 8.46 -1.31
C ASP A 139 6.83 7.89 -0.74
N ARG A 140 6.84 7.42 0.52
CA ARG A 140 5.63 6.98 1.21
C ARG A 140 4.85 8.17 1.76
N SER A 141 3.54 8.14 1.62
CA SER A 141 2.59 8.95 2.39
C SER A 141 2.01 8.08 3.50
N TYR A 142 1.82 8.66 4.67
CA TYR A 142 1.30 7.99 5.88
C TYR A 142 -0.18 8.36 6.10
N SER A 143 -0.44 9.60 6.44
CA SER A 143 -1.75 10.23 6.51
C SER A 143 -1.58 11.75 6.39
N PRO A 144 -2.64 12.53 6.07
CA PRO A 144 -2.51 13.98 5.93
C PRO A 144 -1.87 14.66 7.14
N THR A 145 -2.28 14.29 8.35
CA THR A 145 -1.73 14.85 9.60
C THR A 145 -0.27 14.45 9.82
N VAL A 146 0.06 13.17 9.64
CA VAL A 146 1.43 12.67 9.82
C VAL A 146 2.36 13.24 8.75
N ASP A 147 1.96 13.28 7.50
CA ASP A 147 2.75 13.81 6.38
C ASP A 147 3.10 15.30 6.60
N LYS A 148 2.16 16.10 7.13
CA LYS A 148 2.40 17.50 7.50
C LYS A 148 3.45 17.64 8.60
N LEU A 149 3.42 16.79 9.62
CA LEU A 149 4.40 16.81 10.70
C LEU A 149 5.78 16.36 10.21
N LEU A 150 5.84 15.30 9.39
CA LEU A 150 7.10 14.84 8.80
C LEU A 150 7.73 15.86 7.85
N ALA A 151 6.93 16.64 7.14
CA ALA A 151 7.42 17.74 6.30
C ALA A 151 7.98 18.90 7.15
N ALA A 152 7.36 19.19 8.29
CA ALA A 152 7.80 20.25 9.21
C ALA A 152 9.03 19.83 10.05
N TYR A 153 9.13 18.57 10.40
CA TYR A 153 10.17 17.98 11.26
C TYR A 153 10.72 16.69 10.63
N PRO A 154 11.48 16.77 9.53
CA PRO A 154 11.91 15.60 8.78
C PRO A 154 12.90 14.75 9.60
N PRO A 155 12.67 13.43 9.70
CA PRO A 155 13.65 12.51 10.25
C PRO A 155 14.99 12.56 9.48
N ARG A 156 16.09 12.32 10.19
CA ARG A 156 17.44 12.33 9.58
C ARG A 156 17.67 11.14 8.65
N GLU A 157 17.00 10.02 8.93
CA GLU A 157 17.17 8.77 8.20
C GLU A 157 15.92 8.42 7.43
N ASN A 158 16.11 7.77 6.29
CA ASN A 158 15.03 7.18 5.49
C ASN A 158 15.50 5.85 4.87
N TYR A 159 14.55 5.01 4.51
CA TYR A 159 14.79 3.69 3.95
C TYR A 159 13.98 3.49 2.65
N SER A 160 14.32 2.44 1.89
CA SER A 160 13.64 2.11 0.64
C SER A 160 12.75 0.88 0.76
N GLU A 161 13.08 -0.04 1.68
CA GLU A 161 12.38 -1.28 1.91
C GLU A 161 11.77 -1.33 3.33
N GLN A 162 10.50 -1.66 3.44
CA GLN A 162 9.78 -1.66 4.72
C GLN A 162 10.43 -2.56 5.78
N VAL A 163 10.98 -3.70 5.36
CA VAL A 163 11.65 -4.63 6.27
C VAL A 163 12.90 -4.04 6.94
N GLU A 164 13.55 -3.08 6.29
CA GLU A 164 14.74 -2.41 6.86
C GLU A 164 14.40 -1.67 8.15
N SER A 165 13.29 -0.92 8.18
CA SER A 165 12.92 -0.09 9.34
C SER A 165 12.55 -0.92 10.56
N ILE A 166 11.84 -2.04 10.36
CA ILE A 166 11.52 -2.97 11.46
C ILE A 166 12.81 -3.59 12.01
N GLY A 167 13.74 -4.00 11.13
CA GLY A 167 15.05 -4.49 11.53
C GLY A 167 15.86 -3.45 12.33
N MET A 168 15.82 -2.18 11.92
CA MET A 168 16.46 -1.07 12.64
C MET A 168 15.85 -0.86 14.03
N LEU A 169 14.52 -0.90 14.15
CA LEU A 169 13.81 -0.78 15.42
C LEU A 169 14.16 -1.94 16.36
N LEU A 170 14.06 -3.18 15.87
CA LEU A 170 14.38 -4.38 16.65
C LEU A 170 15.84 -4.42 17.10
N ALA A 171 16.77 -3.94 16.25
CA ALA A 171 18.19 -3.80 16.59
C ALA A 171 18.51 -2.59 17.48
N GLY A 172 17.53 -1.74 17.81
CA GLY A 172 17.73 -0.52 18.62
C GLY A 172 18.52 0.58 17.93
N ARG A 173 18.57 0.58 16.58
CA ARG A 173 19.19 1.65 15.78
C ARG A 173 18.28 2.86 15.65
N ILE A 174 16.96 2.66 15.77
CA ILE A 174 15.96 3.71 15.95
C ILE A 174 15.16 3.42 17.22
N ASP A 175 14.62 4.46 17.84
CA ASP A 175 13.92 4.37 19.13
C ASP A 175 12.42 4.10 18.94
N TYR A 176 11.84 4.63 17.87
CA TYR A 176 10.42 4.45 17.54
C TYR A 176 10.21 4.53 16.02
N MET A 177 9.04 4.08 15.58
CA MET A 177 8.58 4.31 14.22
C MET A 177 7.07 4.63 14.21
N ILE A 178 6.62 5.25 13.12
CA ILE A 178 5.22 5.53 12.85
C ILE A 178 4.74 4.49 11.86
N GLU A 179 3.86 3.58 12.30
CA GLU A 179 3.47 2.47 11.45
C GLU A 179 2.08 1.92 11.80
N LEU A 180 1.54 1.13 10.89
CA LEU A 180 0.37 0.30 11.10
C LEU A 180 0.74 -0.86 12.03
N PRO A 181 0.01 -1.08 13.15
CA PRO A 181 0.31 -2.18 14.06
C PRO A 181 0.36 -3.53 13.36
N LEU A 182 -0.60 -3.81 12.48
CA LEU A 182 -0.66 -5.04 11.70
C LEU A 182 0.64 -5.31 10.95
N LEU A 183 1.16 -4.31 10.24
CA LEU A 183 2.40 -4.42 9.47
C LEU A 183 3.61 -4.64 10.40
N ALA A 184 3.72 -3.82 11.45
CA ALA A 184 4.85 -3.88 12.36
C ALA A 184 4.93 -5.23 13.09
N PHE A 185 3.80 -5.73 13.59
CA PHE A 185 3.76 -6.98 14.34
C PHE A 185 3.97 -8.21 13.46
N GLU A 186 3.40 -8.21 12.25
CA GLU A 186 3.60 -9.31 11.30
C GLU A 186 5.06 -9.39 10.84
N GLN A 187 5.68 -8.26 10.54
CA GLN A 187 7.10 -8.27 10.17
C GLN A 187 8.00 -8.70 11.33
N ALA A 188 7.74 -8.24 12.55
CA ALA A 188 8.48 -8.71 13.73
C ALA A 188 8.31 -10.23 13.93
N ARG A 189 7.11 -10.78 13.69
CA ARG A 189 6.84 -12.22 13.73
C ARG A 189 7.66 -12.98 12.67
N VAL A 190 7.67 -12.49 11.43
CA VAL A 190 8.46 -13.09 10.32
C VAL A 190 9.96 -13.06 10.62
N MET A 191 10.44 -12.03 11.33
CA MET A 191 11.82 -11.90 11.78
C MET A 191 12.15 -12.74 13.05
N GLY A 192 11.23 -13.60 13.49
CA GLY A 192 11.43 -14.48 14.64
C GLY A 192 11.33 -13.77 16.00
N GLN A 193 10.77 -12.56 16.05
CA GLN A 193 10.62 -11.77 17.28
C GLN A 193 9.15 -11.39 17.56
N PRO A 194 8.22 -12.37 17.66
CA PRO A 194 6.83 -12.07 17.97
C PRO A 194 6.72 -11.45 19.36
N GLY A 195 5.90 -10.40 19.50
CA GLY A 195 5.68 -9.72 20.78
C GLY A 195 6.81 -8.77 21.21
N ALA A 196 7.88 -8.59 20.42
CA ALA A 196 8.96 -7.64 20.73
C ALA A 196 8.54 -6.17 20.62
N LEU A 197 7.46 -5.89 19.89
CA LEU A 197 6.97 -4.54 19.64
C LEU A 197 5.66 -4.26 20.40
N VAL A 198 5.41 -2.96 20.63
CA VAL A 198 4.17 -2.42 21.21
C VAL A 198 3.72 -1.23 20.40
N ALA A 199 2.41 -1.12 20.15
CA ALA A 199 1.80 0.01 19.48
C ALA A 199 1.17 0.95 20.50
N LEU A 200 1.54 2.23 20.45
CA LEU A 200 1.07 3.27 21.37
C LEU A 200 0.25 4.32 20.61
N PRO A 201 -0.84 4.84 21.19
CA PRO A 201 -1.64 5.87 20.55
C PRO A 201 -0.87 7.19 20.45
N MET A 202 -1.08 7.91 19.35
CA MET A 202 -0.61 9.29 19.17
C MET A 202 -1.65 10.29 19.69
N GLN A 203 -1.19 11.48 20.12
CA GLN A 203 -2.09 12.60 20.43
C GLN A 203 -2.75 13.13 19.15
N GLU A 204 -1.94 13.28 18.12
CA GLU A 204 -2.41 13.65 16.80
C GLU A 204 -3.24 12.49 16.24
N ALA A 205 -4.51 12.78 15.94
CA ALA A 205 -5.38 11.75 15.36
C ALA A 205 -4.83 11.32 13.99
N SER A 206 -4.50 10.05 13.88
CA SER A 206 -4.24 9.46 12.59
C SER A 206 -5.56 9.04 11.96
N GLU A 207 -5.79 9.51 10.75
CA GLU A 207 -7.00 9.21 10.01
C GLU A 207 -6.97 7.77 9.50
N VAL A 208 -8.15 7.18 9.36
CA VAL A 208 -8.32 6.01 8.48
C VAL A 208 -8.07 6.45 7.05
N VAL A 209 -7.20 5.75 6.35
CA VAL A 209 -6.88 6.06 4.96
C VAL A 209 -7.14 4.88 4.05
N PHE A 210 -7.37 5.16 2.77
CA PHE A 210 -7.82 4.16 1.80
C PHE A 210 -6.78 3.98 0.71
N ASN A 211 -6.38 2.72 0.51
CA ASN A 211 -5.50 2.35 -0.58
C ASN A 211 -6.24 2.28 -1.90
N ARG A 212 -5.55 2.56 -2.97
CA ARG A 212 -6.10 2.62 -4.33
C ARG A 212 -5.09 2.04 -5.32
N VAL A 213 -5.56 1.65 -6.49
CA VAL A 213 -4.69 1.47 -7.63
C VAL A 213 -4.31 2.86 -8.16
N MET A 214 -3.03 3.04 -8.45
CA MET A 214 -2.53 4.21 -9.16
C MET A 214 -1.85 3.78 -10.45
N CYS A 215 -2.24 4.40 -11.57
CA CYS A 215 -1.60 4.28 -12.87
C CYS A 215 -1.15 5.67 -13.36
N PRO A 216 -0.31 5.79 -14.39
CA PRO A 216 0.26 7.08 -14.82
C PRO A 216 -0.81 8.07 -15.30
N ARG A 217 -0.49 9.36 -15.24
CA ARG A 217 -1.39 10.43 -15.67
C ARG A 217 -1.28 10.66 -17.18
N ASN A 218 -1.67 9.67 -17.96
CA ASN A 218 -1.80 9.71 -19.41
C ASN A 218 -3.10 9.01 -19.83
N GLU A 219 -3.41 9.00 -21.11
CA GLU A 219 -4.67 8.43 -21.63
C GLU A 219 -4.79 6.94 -21.32
N TRP A 220 -3.70 6.18 -21.45
CA TRP A 220 -3.69 4.76 -21.10
C TRP A 220 -4.00 4.53 -19.61
N GLY A 221 -3.33 5.27 -18.71
CA GLY A 221 -3.58 5.12 -17.26
C GLY A 221 -5.00 5.53 -16.87
N ARG A 222 -5.59 6.54 -17.53
CA ARG A 222 -6.99 6.90 -17.33
C ARG A 222 -7.92 5.75 -17.68
N GLN A 223 -7.74 5.16 -18.87
CA GLN A 223 -8.55 4.04 -19.34
C GLN A 223 -8.43 2.82 -18.41
N VAL A 224 -7.21 2.46 -17.98
CA VAL A 224 -6.99 1.34 -17.04
C VAL A 224 -7.72 1.60 -15.72
N VAL A 225 -7.57 2.80 -15.13
CA VAL A 225 -8.23 3.14 -13.85
C VAL A 225 -9.76 3.12 -13.98
N GLU A 226 -10.33 3.58 -15.09
CA GLU A 226 -11.77 3.49 -15.35
C GLU A 226 -12.26 2.03 -15.38
N GLN A 227 -11.51 1.12 -16.01
CA GLN A 227 -11.85 -0.30 -16.01
C GLN A 227 -11.70 -0.93 -14.62
N VAL A 228 -10.62 -0.60 -13.88
CA VAL A 228 -10.44 -1.00 -12.49
C VAL A 228 -11.64 -0.56 -11.64
N ASN A 229 -12.12 0.68 -11.82
CA ASN A 229 -13.27 1.20 -11.08
C ASN A 229 -14.55 0.41 -11.37
N LYS A 230 -14.80 -0.02 -12.60
CA LYS A 230 -15.94 -0.88 -12.94
C LYS A 230 -15.89 -2.20 -12.18
N VAL A 231 -14.70 -2.83 -12.12
CA VAL A 231 -14.51 -4.08 -11.35
C VAL A 231 -14.77 -3.83 -9.85
N LEU A 232 -14.20 -2.76 -9.30
CA LEU A 232 -14.35 -2.44 -7.87
C LEU A 232 -15.81 -2.13 -7.51
N LEU A 233 -16.54 -1.39 -8.33
CA LEU A 233 -17.98 -1.14 -8.13
C LEU A 233 -18.78 -2.45 -8.07
N ALA A 234 -18.46 -3.41 -8.91
CA ALA A 234 -19.14 -4.70 -8.96
C ALA A 234 -18.74 -5.65 -7.81
N LYS A 235 -17.54 -5.49 -7.23
CA LYS A 235 -16.97 -6.47 -6.31
C LYS A 235 -16.87 -6.01 -4.85
N ARG A 236 -16.61 -4.73 -4.56
CA ARG A 236 -16.35 -4.24 -3.19
C ARG A 236 -17.49 -4.52 -2.20
N ALA A 237 -18.74 -4.51 -2.65
CA ALA A 237 -19.89 -4.79 -1.78
C ALA A 237 -20.11 -6.28 -1.50
N GLN A 238 -19.35 -7.18 -2.15
CA GLN A 238 -19.51 -8.63 -1.98
C GLN A 238 -18.80 -9.11 -0.70
N PRO A 239 -19.41 -10.04 0.06
CA PRO A 239 -18.80 -10.59 1.28
C PRO A 239 -17.39 -11.15 1.06
N ALA A 240 -17.15 -11.78 -0.09
CA ALA A 240 -15.84 -12.32 -0.43
C ALA A 240 -14.75 -11.22 -0.57
N TYR A 241 -15.10 -10.03 -1.05
CA TYR A 241 -14.15 -8.91 -1.11
C TYR A 241 -13.88 -8.33 0.29
N ARG A 242 -14.93 -8.20 1.10
CA ARG A 242 -14.82 -7.75 2.49
C ARG A 242 -13.90 -8.66 3.30
N ALA A 243 -14.06 -9.98 3.19
CA ALA A 243 -13.19 -10.95 3.83
C ALA A 243 -11.69 -10.80 3.43
N ILE A 244 -11.40 -10.34 2.21
CA ILE A 244 -10.02 -10.01 1.81
C ILE A 244 -9.50 -8.79 2.56
N VAL A 245 -10.30 -7.73 2.70
CA VAL A 245 -9.91 -6.50 3.40
C VAL A 245 -9.70 -6.75 4.89
N GLU A 246 -10.49 -7.63 5.49
CA GLU A 246 -10.40 -8.02 6.90
C GLU A 246 -9.29 -9.05 7.19
N LYS A 247 -8.83 -9.73 6.14
CA LYS A 247 -7.80 -10.77 6.30
C LYS A 247 -6.57 -10.21 7.02
N TRP A 248 -5.99 -10.98 7.90
CA TRP A 248 -4.82 -10.64 8.71
C TRP A 248 -5.10 -9.73 9.91
N HIS A 249 -6.26 -9.10 9.99
CA HIS A 249 -6.64 -8.27 11.12
C HIS A 249 -7.10 -9.11 12.31
N ASP A 250 -6.81 -8.63 13.52
CA ASP A 250 -7.35 -9.19 14.75
C ASP A 250 -8.85 -8.81 14.90
N PRO A 251 -9.59 -9.49 15.80
CA PRO A 251 -11.04 -9.26 15.95
C PRO A 251 -11.43 -7.81 16.30
N GLU A 252 -10.60 -7.07 17.04
CA GLU A 252 -10.86 -5.66 17.38
C GLU A 252 -10.71 -4.77 16.14
N SER A 253 -9.65 -4.98 15.37
CA SER A 253 -9.41 -4.29 14.10
C SER A 253 -10.50 -4.62 13.07
N VAL A 254 -10.97 -5.87 12.98
CA VAL A 254 -12.11 -6.25 12.13
C VAL A 254 -13.35 -5.49 12.54
N ALA A 255 -13.67 -5.41 13.84
CA ALA A 255 -14.83 -4.65 14.32
C ALA A 255 -14.74 -3.15 14.01
N GLU A 256 -13.52 -2.58 13.93
CA GLU A 256 -13.31 -1.20 13.47
C GLU A 256 -13.52 -1.07 11.96
N ILE A 257 -12.99 -2.00 11.16
CA ILE A 257 -13.24 -2.06 9.72
C ILE A 257 -14.74 -2.15 9.44
N ASP A 258 -15.47 -3.02 10.13
CA ASP A 258 -16.92 -3.20 10.00
C ASP A 258 -17.70 -1.90 10.15
N ARG A 259 -17.32 -1.08 11.13
CA ARG A 259 -17.99 0.20 11.39
C ARG A 259 -17.85 1.19 10.25
N ILE A 260 -16.76 1.10 9.47
CA ILE A 260 -16.45 2.06 8.41
C ILE A 260 -16.70 1.50 7.00
N TYR A 261 -16.75 0.17 6.84
CA TYR A 261 -16.84 -0.47 5.53
C TYR A 261 -18.06 0.01 4.72
N ASP A 262 -19.26 -0.21 5.24
CA ASP A 262 -20.49 0.15 4.55
C ASP A 262 -20.78 1.66 4.59
N LYS A 263 -20.39 2.32 5.68
CA LYS A 263 -20.71 3.73 5.91
C LYS A 263 -19.79 4.70 5.18
N VAL A 264 -18.53 4.30 4.98
CA VAL A 264 -17.48 5.16 4.42
C VAL A 264 -16.84 4.53 3.20
N PHE A 265 -16.18 3.36 3.34
CA PHE A 265 -15.37 2.75 2.29
C PHE A 265 -16.15 2.51 0.98
N LEU A 266 -17.36 1.96 1.07
CA LEU A 266 -18.20 1.70 -0.11
C LEU A 266 -18.77 2.99 -0.74
N LYS A 267 -18.85 4.09 0.02
CA LYS A 267 -19.45 5.35 -0.43
C LYS A 267 -18.43 6.34 -1.00
N ILE A 268 -17.14 6.07 -0.85
CA ILE A 268 -16.09 6.90 -1.46
C ILE A 268 -16.13 6.71 -2.98
N PRO A 269 -16.33 7.83 -3.72
CA PRO A 269 -16.36 7.82 -5.18
C PRO A 269 -14.99 7.62 -5.81
#